data_d3c93bbcd5657ae2c90d9c445944da28
#
_entry.id   d3c93bbcd5657ae2c90d9c445944da28
#
_cell.length_a   1.000
_cell.length_b   1.000
_cell.length_c   1.000
_cell.angle_alpha   90.00
_cell.angle_beta   90.00
_cell.angle_gamma   90.00
#
_symmetry.space_group_name_H-M   'P 1'
#
loop_
_entity.id
_entity.type
_entity.pdbx_description
1 polymer ?
#
loop_
_entity_poly.entity_id
_entity_poly.type
_entity_poly.pdbx_seq_one_letter_code
_entity_poly.pdbx_strand_id
1 'polypeptide(L)'
;MESSKKKLIIIFSIIAVSVVALVGILVALSFGGEQNIAIKANDGEEIGTASWNGFSTAVTATDEKYTEYAMVAVNHAIEIFVEENSLSEAQAEKHLFKNVTEIKTNLDKATFDEIAQGYEKQKLESGTNCYIATTDLHGKLTAVFSNGAEALGSMSKTYAGSTIKPISVYAPAIESGKAHWSTTFIDSPVAETIDENGRASDWPVNSNGQYTEKEMLLTDALANSTNTIAVKLLQALGVQEAIDVLENDYGINVDYEKTKIEGTDETEVLGNIALGYLYNGVSAIDMAGYYQPFANGGMYCKPTAVDELLKNGETVYKSQYEEKRVFSLETSVIMNEMLQLVIKYGTGEEARIKGIDVGGKTGTTSGNADNWFAGFTPDFTCAVYHSFSEDGNQCPEIFKNAFEKTKIKNQEYPESNKIVREFYCERSGLLRGNNCVFSSRGYYTVGQQLARCDKCQ
;
A
#
# COMPACT_ATOMS: atom_id res chain seq x y z
N MET A 1 -56.69 -31.03 -20.83
CA MET A 1 -55.32 -31.07 -21.44
C MET A 1 -54.31 -30.14 -20.74
N GLU A 2 -54.73 -28.98 -20.29
CA GLU A 2 -53.80 -27.98 -19.65
C GLU A 2 -53.35 -28.41 -18.23
N SER A 3 -54.19 -29.01 -17.44
CA SER A 3 -53.89 -29.51 -16.09
C SER A 3 -52.82 -30.66 -16.08
N SER A 4 -52.83 -31.49 -17.15
CA SER A 4 -51.88 -32.60 -17.30
C SER A 4 -50.47 -32.10 -17.68
N LYS A 5 -50.38 -31.02 -18.49
CA LYS A 5 -49.09 -30.40 -18.85
C LYS A 5 -48.44 -29.67 -17.69
N LYS A 6 -49.20 -28.97 -16.83
CA LYS A 6 -48.69 -28.34 -15.63
C LYS A 6 -48.15 -29.36 -14.60
N LYS A 7 -48.85 -30.49 -14.42
CA LYS A 7 -48.34 -31.58 -13.53
C LYS A 7 -47.09 -32.21 -14.10
N LEU A 8 -46.96 -32.36 -15.42
CA LEU A 8 -45.77 -32.92 -16.05
C LEU A 8 -44.55 -32.00 -15.90
N ILE A 9 -44.73 -30.67 -16.06
CA ILE A 9 -43.66 -29.67 -15.89
C ILE A 9 -43.17 -29.61 -14.43
N ILE A 10 -44.10 -29.70 -13.46
CA ILE A 10 -43.75 -29.70 -12.03
C ILE A 10 -42.96 -30.99 -11.66
N ILE A 11 -43.37 -32.16 -12.19
CA ILE A 11 -42.64 -33.41 -11.98
C ILE A 11 -41.26 -33.39 -12.61
N PHE A 12 -41.10 -32.84 -13.83
CA PHE A 12 -39.80 -32.70 -14.47
C PHE A 12 -38.90 -31.70 -13.72
N SER A 13 -39.45 -30.59 -13.18
CA SER A 13 -38.68 -29.65 -12.34
C SER A 13 -38.22 -30.26 -11.02
N ILE A 14 -39.06 -31.03 -10.37
CA ILE A 14 -38.71 -31.72 -9.11
C ILE A 14 -37.66 -32.82 -9.39
N ILE A 15 -37.76 -33.56 -10.46
CA ILE A 15 -36.77 -34.58 -10.86
C ILE A 15 -35.44 -33.93 -11.21
N ALA A 16 -35.44 -32.81 -11.96
CA ALA A 16 -34.23 -32.09 -12.29
C ALA A 16 -33.52 -31.53 -11.06
N VAL A 17 -34.25 -30.92 -10.13
CA VAL A 17 -33.69 -30.48 -8.84
C VAL A 17 -33.16 -31.61 -8.01
N SER A 18 -33.88 -32.78 -7.97
CA SER A 18 -33.45 -33.98 -7.26
C SER A 18 -32.20 -34.61 -7.89
N VAL A 19 -32.09 -34.60 -9.21
CA VAL A 19 -30.91 -35.13 -9.92
C VAL A 19 -29.70 -34.23 -9.72
N VAL A 20 -29.88 -32.92 -9.76
CA VAL A 20 -28.79 -31.97 -9.46
C VAL A 20 -28.33 -32.06 -8.02
N ALA A 21 -29.27 -32.21 -7.07
CA ALA A 21 -28.95 -32.44 -5.66
C ALA A 21 -28.26 -33.81 -5.45
N LEU A 22 -28.71 -34.90 -6.11
CA LEU A 22 -28.09 -36.21 -6.03
C LEU A 22 -26.70 -36.26 -6.69
N VAL A 23 -26.52 -35.57 -7.81
CA VAL A 23 -25.20 -35.40 -8.46
C VAL A 23 -24.29 -34.58 -7.59
N GLY A 24 -24.77 -33.51 -6.96
CA GLY A 24 -24.02 -32.71 -5.98
C GLY A 24 -23.59 -33.57 -4.76
N ILE A 25 -24.50 -34.38 -4.21
CA ILE A 25 -24.21 -35.30 -3.10
C ILE A 25 -23.28 -36.44 -3.54
N LEU A 26 -23.43 -36.99 -4.74
CA LEU A 26 -22.55 -38.05 -5.28
C LEU A 26 -21.16 -37.50 -5.61
N VAL A 27 -21.05 -36.25 -6.07
CA VAL A 27 -19.77 -35.58 -6.26
C VAL A 27 -19.11 -35.28 -4.90
N ALA A 28 -19.87 -34.81 -3.92
CA ALA A 28 -19.37 -34.60 -2.55
C ALA A 28 -18.93 -35.93 -1.86
N LEU A 29 -19.59 -37.06 -2.16
CA LEU A 29 -19.23 -38.38 -1.64
C LEU A 29 -18.08 -39.06 -2.41
N SER A 30 -17.77 -38.64 -3.62
CA SER A 30 -16.65 -39.16 -4.43
C SER A 30 -15.33 -38.41 -4.20
N PHE A 31 -15.37 -37.20 -3.68
CA PHE A 31 -14.21 -36.48 -3.16
C PHE A 31 -14.22 -36.70 -1.64
N GLY A 32 -13.32 -37.54 -1.15
CA GLY A 32 -13.20 -37.87 0.27
C GLY A 32 -13.39 -36.67 1.18
N GLY A 33 -14.16 -36.85 2.25
CA GLY A 33 -14.80 -35.89 3.17
C GLY A 33 -14.22 -34.48 3.22
N GLU A 34 -15.06 -33.50 3.49
CA GLU A 34 -14.66 -32.08 3.63
C GLU A 34 -13.33 -31.94 4.37
N GLN A 35 -12.30 -31.53 3.67
CA GLN A 35 -11.00 -31.28 4.28
C GLN A 35 -11.05 -29.86 4.83
N ASN A 36 -11.06 -29.74 6.15
CA ASN A 36 -11.03 -28.45 6.83
C ASN A 36 -9.58 -28.11 7.21
N ILE A 37 -9.22 -26.86 7.03
CA ILE A 37 -7.93 -26.29 7.42
C ILE A 37 -8.19 -25.34 8.58
N ALA A 38 -7.56 -25.56 9.74
CA ALA A 38 -7.60 -24.64 10.86
C ALA A 38 -6.72 -23.42 10.57
N ILE A 39 -7.21 -22.22 10.85
CA ILE A 39 -6.47 -20.96 10.70
C ILE A 39 -6.20 -20.40 12.10
N LYS A 40 -4.93 -20.20 12.44
CA LYS A 40 -4.51 -19.80 13.79
C LYS A 40 -3.75 -18.49 13.78
N ALA A 41 -4.00 -17.63 14.78
CA ALA A 41 -3.23 -16.43 15.04
C ALA A 41 -1.80 -16.75 15.51
N ASN A 42 -0.95 -15.74 15.65
CA ASN A 42 0.44 -15.89 16.09
C ASN A 42 0.60 -16.48 17.51
N ASP A 43 -0.41 -16.33 18.37
CA ASP A 43 -0.47 -16.90 19.71
C ASP A 43 -0.97 -18.38 19.73
N GLY A 44 -1.33 -18.93 18.57
CA GLY A 44 -1.83 -20.29 18.38
C GLY A 44 -3.33 -20.44 18.58
N GLU A 45 -4.07 -19.37 18.91
CA GLU A 45 -5.53 -19.42 19.03
C GLU A 45 -6.16 -19.52 17.64
N GLU A 46 -7.19 -20.37 17.50
CA GLU A 46 -7.92 -20.53 16.25
C GLU A 46 -8.80 -19.31 15.97
N ILE A 47 -8.63 -18.72 14.79
CA ILE A 47 -9.40 -17.58 14.32
C ILE A 47 -10.40 -17.94 13.23
N GLY A 48 -10.32 -19.13 12.67
CA GLY A 48 -11.25 -19.60 11.66
C GLY A 48 -10.87 -20.94 11.06
N THR A 49 -11.70 -21.39 10.14
CA THR A 49 -11.49 -22.59 9.35
C THR A 49 -11.74 -22.30 7.87
N ALA A 50 -10.98 -22.94 7.01
CA ALA A 50 -11.26 -23.00 5.58
C ALA A 50 -11.72 -24.38 5.17
N SER A 51 -12.73 -24.48 4.30
CA SER A 51 -13.24 -25.73 3.74
C SER A 51 -13.34 -25.64 2.22
N TRP A 52 -13.20 -26.78 1.55
CA TRP A 52 -13.30 -26.89 0.10
C TRP A 52 -14.32 -27.94 -0.30
N ASN A 53 -15.29 -27.56 -1.11
CA ASN A 53 -16.38 -28.44 -1.56
C ASN A 53 -16.12 -29.09 -2.92
N GLY A 54 -14.91 -28.94 -3.47
CA GLY A 54 -14.54 -29.46 -4.79
C GLY A 54 -14.64 -28.42 -5.91
N PHE A 55 -15.23 -27.24 -5.64
CA PHE A 55 -15.44 -26.16 -6.61
C PHE A 55 -14.99 -24.78 -6.10
N SER A 56 -15.13 -24.55 -4.80
CA SER A 56 -14.80 -23.26 -4.18
C SER A 56 -14.39 -23.43 -2.74
N THR A 57 -13.53 -22.54 -2.27
CA THR A 57 -13.16 -22.39 -0.87
C THR A 57 -14.18 -21.55 -0.13
N ALA A 58 -14.56 -21.99 1.07
CA ALA A 58 -15.32 -21.19 2.03
C ALA A 58 -14.48 -21.00 3.30
N VAL A 59 -14.47 -19.78 3.83
CA VAL A 59 -13.79 -19.44 5.08
C VAL A 59 -14.85 -19.07 6.12
N THR A 60 -14.75 -19.67 7.30
CA THR A 60 -15.62 -19.36 8.45
C THR A 60 -14.74 -18.91 9.60
N ALA A 61 -14.84 -17.65 10.00
CA ALA A 61 -14.10 -17.12 11.14
C ALA A 61 -14.78 -17.48 12.46
N THR A 62 -14.01 -17.63 13.53
CA THR A 62 -14.52 -17.85 14.90
C THR A 62 -15.19 -16.61 15.47
N ASP A 63 -14.78 -15.43 15.01
CA ASP A 63 -15.38 -14.13 15.25
C ASP A 63 -15.40 -13.39 13.91
N GLU A 64 -16.53 -12.78 13.56
CA GLU A 64 -16.75 -12.07 12.28
C GLU A 64 -15.64 -11.04 11.98
N LYS A 65 -15.09 -10.40 13.01
CA LYS A 65 -14.00 -9.42 12.90
C LYS A 65 -12.73 -9.98 12.24
N TYR A 66 -12.47 -11.30 12.33
CA TYR A 66 -11.31 -11.93 11.72
C TYR A 66 -11.54 -12.46 10.31
N THR A 67 -12.75 -12.32 9.76
CA THR A 67 -13.12 -12.92 8.47
C THR A 67 -12.18 -12.46 7.36
N GLU A 68 -11.96 -11.17 7.22
CA GLU A 68 -11.08 -10.61 6.18
C GLU A 68 -9.66 -11.17 6.30
N TYR A 69 -9.08 -11.16 7.50
CA TYR A 69 -7.72 -11.67 7.71
C TYR A 69 -7.61 -13.17 7.43
N ALA A 70 -8.59 -13.97 7.85
CA ALA A 70 -8.61 -15.40 7.59
C ALA A 70 -8.71 -15.71 6.08
N MET A 71 -9.50 -14.94 5.34
CA MET A 71 -9.59 -15.04 3.88
C MET A 71 -8.27 -14.66 3.21
N VAL A 72 -7.62 -13.58 3.65
CA VAL A 72 -6.28 -13.17 3.17
C VAL A 72 -5.25 -14.28 3.44
N ALA A 73 -5.27 -14.88 4.62
CA ALA A 73 -4.34 -15.97 4.95
C ALA A 73 -4.50 -17.21 4.03
N VAL A 74 -5.73 -17.57 3.68
CA VAL A 74 -6.00 -18.65 2.72
C VAL A 74 -5.53 -18.28 1.32
N ASN A 75 -5.78 -17.05 0.86
CA ASN A 75 -5.31 -16.59 -0.45
C ASN A 75 -3.78 -16.58 -0.54
N HIS A 76 -3.09 -16.06 0.49
CA HIS A 76 -1.62 -16.11 0.53
C HIS A 76 -1.09 -17.56 0.57
N ALA A 77 -1.78 -18.50 1.25
CA ALA A 77 -1.41 -19.89 1.20
C ALA A 77 -1.59 -20.53 -0.18
N ILE A 78 -2.60 -20.10 -0.96
CA ILE A 78 -2.78 -20.49 -2.37
C ILE A 78 -1.65 -19.91 -3.24
N GLU A 79 -1.35 -18.60 -3.08
CA GLU A 79 -0.26 -17.92 -3.82
C GLU A 79 1.09 -18.61 -3.60
N ILE A 80 1.41 -19.02 -2.36
CA ILE A 80 2.62 -19.80 -2.06
C ILE A 80 2.73 -21.05 -2.94
N PHE A 81 1.65 -21.81 -3.08
CA PHE A 81 1.68 -23.00 -3.93
C PHE A 81 1.69 -22.69 -5.44
N VAL A 82 1.12 -21.56 -5.85
CA VAL A 82 1.28 -21.05 -7.24
C VAL A 82 2.76 -20.78 -7.52
N GLU A 83 3.44 -20.05 -6.66
CA GLU A 83 4.84 -19.63 -6.82
C GLU A 83 5.80 -20.83 -6.68
N GLU A 84 5.72 -21.60 -5.59
CA GLU A 84 6.62 -22.71 -5.29
C GLU A 84 6.54 -23.88 -6.30
N ASN A 85 5.35 -24.15 -6.83
CA ASN A 85 5.11 -25.34 -7.66
C ASN A 85 4.73 -25.01 -9.10
N SER A 86 4.72 -23.73 -9.50
CA SER A 86 4.29 -23.26 -10.82
C SER A 86 2.89 -23.80 -11.21
N LEU A 87 1.97 -23.82 -10.25
CA LEU A 87 0.60 -24.29 -10.44
C LEU A 87 -0.30 -23.14 -10.91
N SER A 88 -1.41 -23.47 -11.59
CA SER A 88 -2.50 -22.52 -11.71
C SER A 88 -3.19 -22.33 -10.36
N GLU A 89 -3.88 -21.21 -10.15
CA GLU A 89 -4.60 -20.91 -8.92
C GLU A 89 -5.54 -22.04 -8.49
N ALA A 90 -6.37 -22.57 -9.42
CA ALA A 90 -7.25 -23.71 -9.15
C ALA A 90 -6.51 -25.01 -8.79
N GLN A 91 -5.30 -25.23 -9.33
CA GLN A 91 -4.47 -26.36 -8.95
C GLN A 91 -3.84 -26.17 -7.57
N ALA A 92 -3.39 -24.94 -7.26
CA ALA A 92 -2.82 -24.57 -5.97
C ALA A 92 -3.87 -24.64 -4.86
N GLU A 93 -5.09 -24.16 -5.10
CA GLU A 93 -6.23 -24.33 -4.19
C GLU A 93 -6.47 -25.80 -3.84
N LYS A 94 -6.61 -26.66 -4.85
CA LYS A 94 -6.74 -28.10 -4.64
C LYS A 94 -5.55 -28.72 -3.91
N HIS A 95 -4.33 -28.25 -4.20
CA HIS A 95 -3.10 -28.70 -3.55
C HIS A 95 -3.08 -28.31 -2.08
N LEU A 96 -3.50 -27.08 -1.75
CA LEU A 96 -3.62 -26.58 -0.39
C LEU A 96 -4.50 -27.51 0.46
N PHE A 97 -5.75 -27.77 0.06
CA PHE A 97 -6.67 -28.62 0.81
C PHE A 97 -6.24 -30.08 0.90
N LYS A 98 -5.47 -30.58 -0.05
CA LYS A 98 -4.93 -31.95 0.00
C LYS A 98 -3.74 -32.06 0.96
N ASN A 99 -2.94 -31.03 1.11
CA ASN A 99 -1.62 -31.12 1.75
C ASN A 99 -1.47 -30.28 3.02
N VAL A 100 -2.48 -29.47 3.40
CA VAL A 100 -2.46 -28.63 4.59
C VAL A 100 -3.65 -28.93 5.48
N THR A 101 -3.43 -28.98 6.80
CA THR A 101 -4.47 -29.12 7.82
C THR A 101 -4.53 -27.91 8.76
N GLU A 102 -3.47 -27.07 8.76
CA GLU A 102 -3.38 -25.90 9.61
C GLU A 102 -2.56 -24.81 8.92
N ILE A 103 -3.07 -23.57 8.95
CA ILE A 103 -2.36 -22.35 8.58
C ILE A 103 -2.05 -21.60 9.87
N LYS A 104 -0.77 -21.48 10.23
CA LYS A 104 -0.32 -20.55 11.25
C LYS A 104 -0.08 -19.20 10.61
N THR A 105 -0.66 -18.18 11.17
CA THR A 105 -0.59 -16.82 10.61
C THR A 105 0.24 -15.88 11.47
N ASN A 106 0.53 -14.72 10.90
CA ASN A 106 1.21 -13.61 11.57
C ASN A 106 0.24 -12.67 12.33
N LEU A 107 -1.07 -12.98 12.38
CA LEU A 107 -2.04 -12.12 13.06
C LEU A 107 -1.64 -11.83 14.50
N ASP A 108 -1.45 -10.57 14.82
CA ASP A 108 -1.37 -10.06 16.18
C ASP A 108 -2.75 -9.51 16.60
N LYS A 109 -3.46 -10.29 17.42
CA LYS A 109 -4.81 -9.94 17.85
C LYS A 109 -4.87 -8.63 18.63
N ALA A 110 -3.81 -8.30 19.39
CA ALA A 110 -3.78 -7.05 20.14
C ALA A 110 -3.70 -5.84 19.19
N THR A 111 -2.83 -5.90 18.20
CA THR A 111 -2.75 -4.88 17.14
C THR A 111 -4.07 -4.77 16.37
N PHE A 112 -4.68 -5.90 16.02
CA PHE A 112 -5.98 -5.90 15.34
C PHE A 112 -7.06 -5.22 16.19
N ASP A 113 -7.15 -5.55 17.48
CA ASP A 113 -8.17 -4.97 18.37
C ASP A 113 -7.96 -3.45 18.57
N GLU A 114 -6.72 -2.96 18.59
CA GLU A 114 -6.41 -1.52 18.60
C GLU A 114 -6.90 -0.83 17.33
N ILE A 115 -6.65 -1.42 16.15
CA ILE A 115 -7.14 -0.92 14.85
C ILE A 115 -8.67 -0.86 14.85
N ALA A 116 -9.34 -1.94 15.20
CA ALA A 116 -10.79 -2.02 15.21
C ALA A 116 -11.41 -0.97 16.15
N GLN A 117 -10.87 -0.83 17.37
CA GLN A 117 -11.32 0.19 18.32
C GLN A 117 -11.06 1.62 17.83
N GLY A 118 -9.93 1.83 17.14
CA GLY A 118 -9.61 3.13 16.54
C GLY A 118 -10.57 3.50 15.41
N TYR A 119 -10.88 2.54 14.56
CA TYR A 119 -11.85 2.70 13.47
C TYR A 119 -13.25 3.05 14.00
N GLU A 120 -13.73 2.35 15.03
CA GLU A 120 -15.06 2.61 15.62
C GLU A 120 -15.26 4.05 16.13
N LYS A 121 -14.17 4.77 16.43
CA LYS A 121 -14.24 6.18 16.81
C LYS A 121 -14.56 7.10 15.64
N GLN A 122 -14.30 6.66 14.41
CA GLN A 122 -14.60 7.41 13.20
C GLN A 122 -16.07 7.22 12.81
N LYS A 123 -16.73 8.32 12.50
CA LYS A 123 -18.08 8.31 11.95
C LYS A 123 -17.98 8.41 10.44
N LEU A 124 -17.55 7.35 9.79
CA LEU A 124 -17.48 7.29 8.34
C LEU A 124 -18.88 7.26 7.73
N GLU A 125 -18.98 7.76 6.50
CA GLU A 125 -20.22 7.72 5.75
C GLU A 125 -20.69 6.29 5.51
N SER A 126 -22.00 6.06 5.60
CA SER A 126 -22.57 4.74 5.35
C SER A 126 -22.39 4.35 3.89
N GLY A 127 -21.91 3.13 3.66
CA GLY A 127 -21.68 2.57 2.32
C GLY A 127 -20.30 2.87 1.71
N THR A 128 -19.39 3.45 2.50
CA THR A 128 -17.99 3.60 2.09
C THR A 128 -17.17 2.39 2.53
N ASN A 129 -16.12 2.09 1.74
CA ASN A 129 -15.17 1.02 2.05
C ASN A 129 -13.99 1.59 2.84
N CYS A 130 -13.57 0.89 3.90
CA CYS A 130 -12.35 1.19 4.62
C CYS A 130 -11.54 -0.08 4.85
N TYR A 131 -10.26 -0.04 4.45
CA TYR A 131 -9.32 -1.14 4.62
C TYR A 131 -8.07 -0.63 5.32
N ILE A 132 -7.61 -1.38 6.32
CA ILE A 132 -6.40 -1.05 7.08
C ILE A 132 -5.53 -2.30 7.08
N ALA A 133 -4.29 -2.19 6.63
CA ALA A 133 -3.32 -3.28 6.68
C ALA A 133 -2.07 -2.82 7.42
N THR A 134 -1.52 -3.69 8.28
CA THR A 134 -0.28 -3.44 9.01
C THR A 134 0.71 -4.56 8.80
N THR A 135 1.98 -4.21 8.60
CA THR A 135 3.07 -5.17 8.62
C THR A 135 4.09 -4.79 9.68
N ASP A 136 4.81 -5.78 10.23
CA ASP A 136 6.08 -5.46 10.85
C ASP A 136 7.09 -4.98 9.79
N LEU A 137 8.29 -4.62 10.19
CA LEU A 137 9.31 -4.12 9.26
C LEU A 137 10.02 -5.21 8.45
N HIS A 138 9.56 -6.47 8.55
CA HIS A 138 10.18 -7.66 7.96
C HIS A 138 9.22 -8.52 7.14
N GLY A 139 8.04 -7.98 6.79
CA GLY A 139 7.09 -8.62 5.88
C GLY A 139 5.99 -9.47 6.55
N LYS A 140 5.92 -9.50 7.89
CA LYS A 140 4.81 -10.14 8.58
C LYS A 140 3.57 -9.26 8.53
N LEU A 141 2.52 -9.73 7.87
CA LEU A 141 1.21 -9.06 7.87
C LEU A 141 0.54 -9.30 9.23
N THR A 142 0.62 -8.31 10.11
CA THR A 142 0.24 -8.44 11.52
C THR A 142 -1.24 -8.19 11.78
N ALA A 143 -1.90 -7.38 10.97
CA ALA A 143 -3.34 -7.21 10.99
C ALA A 143 -3.88 -6.73 9.63
N VAL A 144 -5.11 -7.12 9.35
CA VAL A 144 -5.92 -6.59 8.25
C VAL A 144 -7.33 -6.36 8.78
N PHE A 145 -7.79 -5.13 8.66
CA PHE A 145 -9.15 -4.73 9.03
C PHE A 145 -9.93 -4.32 7.77
N SER A 146 -11.20 -4.73 7.72
CA SER A 146 -12.17 -4.28 6.73
C SER A 146 -13.48 -3.93 7.44
N ASN A 147 -14.17 -2.90 6.99
CA ASN A 147 -15.51 -2.58 7.49
C ASN A 147 -16.61 -3.49 6.90
N GLY A 148 -16.23 -4.56 6.19
CA GLY A 148 -17.15 -5.58 5.70
C GLY A 148 -17.95 -5.20 4.45
N ALA A 149 -17.68 -4.05 3.82
CA ALA A 149 -18.42 -3.61 2.65
C ALA A 149 -18.12 -4.47 1.41
N GLU A 150 -16.90 -5.02 1.32
CA GLU A 150 -16.45 -5.89 0.24
C GLU A 150 -15.55 -7.00 0.79
N ALA A 151 -15.76 -8.23 0.38
CA ALA A 151 -14.92 -9.36 0.76
C ALA A 151 -13.55 -9.26 0.07
N LEU A 152 -12.45 -9.48 0.81
CA LEU A 152 -11.07 -9.31 0.35
C LEU A 152 -10.76 -7.90 -0.18
N GLY A 153 -11.48 -6.88 0.32
CA GLY A 153 -11.28 -5.51 -0.09
C GLY A 153 -9.87 -4.99 0.21
N SER A 154 -9.22 -5.51 1.26
CA SER A 154 -7.82 -5.19 1.58
C SER A 154 -6.82 -5.64 0.52
N MET A 155 -7.18 -6.63 -0.32
CA MET A 155 -6.43 -7.11 -1.49
C MET A 155 -6.90 -6.45 -2.79
N SER A 156 -8.04 -5.75 -2.79
CA SER A 156 -8.56 -5.04 -3.96
C SER A 156 -7.61 -3.93 -4.37
N LYS A 157 -7.32 -3.85 -5.67
CA LYS A 157 -6.37 -2.88 -6.20
C LYS A 157 -7.09 -1.64 -6.70
N THR A 158 -6.61 -0.48 -6.29
CA THR A 158 -7.11 0.82 -6.71
C THR A 158 -5.96 1.80 -6.94
N TYR A 159 -6.24 3.00 -7.42
CA TYR A 159 -5.21 3.99 -7.69
C TYR A 159 -4.54 4.45 -6.38
N ALA A 160 -3.20 4.43 -6.39
CA ALA A 160 -2.39 4.83 -5.24
C ALA A 160 -2.50 6.33 -4.92
N GLY A 161 -2.81 7.15 -5.93
CA GLY A 161 -2.71 8.58 -5.79
C GLY A 161 -1.31 9.00 -5.31
N SER A 162 -1.24 10.09 -4.58
CA SER A 162 0.03 10.65 -4.11
C SER A 162 0.82 9.79 -3.11
N THR A 163 0.30 8.66 -2.62
CA THR A 163 1.10 7.73 -1.81
C THR A 163 2.20 7.04 -2.60
N ILE A 164 2.11 7.04 -3.93
CA ILE A 164 3.16 6.48 -4.79
C ILE A 164 4.41 7.36 -4.84
N LYS A 165 4.29 8.69 -4.68
CA LYS A 165 5.38 9.66 -4.87
C LYS A 165 6.68 9.30 -4.16
N PRO A 166 6.67 8.91 -2.87
CA PRO A 166 7.90 8.54 -2.17
C PRO A 166 8.64 7.38 -2.82
N ILE A 167 7.93 6.36 -3.33
CA ILE A 167 8.52 5.13 -3.87
C ILE A 167 8.84 5.22 -5.36
N SER A 168 8.04 5.96 -6.14
CA SER A 168 8.22 6.06 -7.59
C SER A 168 9.15 7.19 -8.01
N VAL A 169 9.25 8.26 -7.22
CA VAL A 169 9.93 9.49 -7.66
C VAL A 169 10.95 10.01 -6.66
N TYR A 170 10.57 10.25 -5.40
CA TYR A 170 11.43 10.94 -4.44
C TYR A 170 12.63 10.10 -4.00
N ALA A 171 12.38 8.88 -3.52
CA ALA A 171 13.46 8.00 -3.07
C ALA A 171 14.40 7.61 -4.23
N PRO A 172 13.89 7.20 -5.42
CA PRO A 172 14.76 6.93 -6.57
C PRO A 172 15.62 8.14 -7.00
N ALA A 173 15.06 9.37 -6.97
CA ALA A 173 15.82 10.56 -7.33
C ALA A 173 16.92 10.91 -6.31
N ILE A 174 16.71 10.63 -5.03
CA ILE A 174 17.71 10.79 -3.98
C ILE A 174 18.76 9.68 -4.09
N GLU A 175 18.35 8.43 -4.29
CA GLU A 175 19.24 7.26 -4.44
C GLU A 175 20.21 7.43 -5.60
N SER A 176 19.72 7.89 -6.75
CA SER A 176 20.55 8.14 -7.93
C SER A 176 21.36 9.44 -7.86
N GLY A 177 21.21 10.23 -6.80
CA GLY A 177 21.90 11.51 -6.63
C GLY A 177 21.39 12.64 -7.56
N LYS A 178 20.28 12.44 -8.25
CA LYS A 178 19.63 13.47 -9.10
C LYS A 178 18.90 14.52 -8.30
N ALA A 179 18.59 14.20 -7.04
CA ALA A 179 18.02 15.15 -6.08
C ALA A 179 18.68 14.98 -4.70
N HIS A 180 18.44 15.93 -3.83
CA HIS A 180 18.86 15.94 -2.44
C HIS A 180 17.82 16.66 -1.58
N TRP A 181 17.98 16.65 -0.28
CA TRP A 181 17.08 17.25 0.71
C TRP A 181 16.53 18.62 0.32
N SER A 182 17.39 19.52 -0.12
CA SER A 182 17.06 20.91 -0.41
C SER A 182 17.04 21.25 -1.90
N THR A 183 16.91 20.27 -2.78
CA THR A 183 16.67 20.51 -4.21
C THR A 183 15.41 21.36 -4.39
N THR A 184 15.45 22.31 -5.33
CA THR A 184 14.33 23.20 -5.65
C THR A 184 13.85 23.00 -7.08
N PHE A 185 12.55 23.18 -7.28
CA PHE A 185 11.91 23.30 -8.59
C PHE A 185 10.91 24.44 -8.54
N ILE A 186 10.64 25.09 -9.70
CA ILE A 186 9.58 26.09 -9.80
C ILE A 186 8.22 25.36 -9.81
N ASP A 187 7.33 25.73 -8.89
CA ASP A 187 5.95 25.25 -8.86
C ASP A 187 5.11 25.96 -9.93
N SER A 188 5.17 25.43 -11.14
CA SER A 188 4.43 25.91 -12.32
C SER A 188 4.00 24.71 -13.17
N PRO A 189 3.00 24.85 -14.05
CA PRO A 189 2.60 23.80 -14.98
C PRO A 189 3.78 23.20 -15.74
N VAL A 190 3.67 21.93 -16.10
CA VAL A 190 4.65 21.18 -16.91
C VAL A 190 4.26 21.20 -18.38
N ALA A 191 2.96 21.13 -18.64
CA ALA A 191 2.39 21.11 -19.97
C ALA A 191 1.01 21.77 -19.99
N GLU A 192 0.46 21.99 -21.18
CA GLU A 192 -0.94 22.31 -21.41
C GLU A 192 -1.62 21.07 -22.01
N THR A 193 -2.73 20.66 -21.46
CA THR A 193 -3.56 19.54 -21.98
C THR A 193 -4.86 20.09 -22.57
N ILE A 194 -5.41 19.38 -23.55
CA ILE A 194 -6.65 19.75 -24.21
C ILE A 194 -7.70 18.67 -23.90
N ASP A 195 -8.82 19.06 -23.30
CA ASP A 195 -9.92 18.14 -23.00
C ASP A 195 -10.70 17.74 -24.26
N GLU A 196 -11.62 16.78 -24.14
CA GLU A 196 -12.48 16.30 -25.22
C GLU A 196 -13.36 17.38 -25.87
N ASN A 197 -13.55 18.52 -25.19
CA ASN A 197 -14.31 19.69 -25.69
C ASN A 197 -13.39 20.75 -26.31
N GLY A 198 -12.09 20.48 -26.45
CA GLY A 198 -11.11 21.38 -27.03
C GLY A 198 -10.69 22.51 -26.08
N ARG A 199 -10.90 22.40 -24.76
CA ARG A 199 -10.48 23.40 -23.78
C ARG A 199 -9.08 23.08 -23.29
N ALA A 200 -8.20 24.07 -23.38
CA ALA A 200 -6.86 23.99 -22.85
C ALA A 200 -6.87 24.17 -21.33
N SER A 201 -6.06 23.40 -20.63
CA SER A 201 -5.81 23.51 -19.19
C SER A 201 -4.37 23.20 -18.84
N ASP A 202 -3.86 23.92 -17.86
CA ASP A 202 -2.54 23.67 -17.30
C ASP A 202 -2.45 22.29 -16.63
N TRP A 203 -1.33 21.60 -16.82
CA TRP A 203 -1.10 20.27 -16.25
C TRP A 203 0.31 20.15 -15.63
N PRO A 204 0.49 19.36 -14.53
CA PRO A 204 -0.55 18.81 -13.66
C PRO A 204 -1.16 19.88 -12.77
N VAL A 205 -2.41 19.69 -12.37
CA VAL A 205 -3.07 20.61 -11.42
C VAL A 205 -2.67 20.21 -9.99
N ASN A 206 -2.24 21.17 -9.18
CA ASN A 206 -2.05 20.96 -7.75
C ASN A 206 -3.40 20.78 -7.04
N SER A 207 -3.44 20.07 -5.91
CA SER A 207 -4.69 19.77 -5.18
C SER A 207 -5.51 21.00 -4.78
N ASN A 208 -4.85 22.14 -4.55
CA ASN A 208 -5.49 23.41 -4.26
C ASN A 208 -5.84 24.25 -5.51
N GLY A 209 -5.58 23.73 -6.71
CA GLY A 209 -5.83 24.41 -7.98
C GLY A 209 -4.92 25.61 -8.25
N GLN A 210 -3.82 25.79 -7.53
CA GLN A 210 -2.96 26.95 -7.62
C GLN A 210 -1.49 26.58 -7.87
N TYR A 211 -0.75 27.49 -8.51
CA TYR A 211 0.69 27.45 -8.70
C TYR A 211 1.31 28.65 -7.99
N THR A 212 2.43 28.43 -7.30
CA THR A 212 3.11 29.54 -6.62
C THR A 212 4.01 30.35 -7.54
N GLU A 213 4.36 29.81 -8.70
CA GLU A 213 5.31 30.36 -9.68
C GLU A 213 6.69 30.69 -9.07
N LYS A 214 7.05 30.02 -7.98
CA LYS A 214 8.29 30.22 -7.22
C LYS A 214 9.06 28.92 -7.06
N GLU A 215 10.35 29.05 -6.79
CA GLU A 215 11.15 27.92 -6.32
C GLU A 215 10.55 27.36 -5.03
N MET A 216 10.33 26.06 -4.98
CA MET A 216 9.83 25.29 -3.85
C MET A 216 10.84 24.21 -3.51
N LEU A 217 11.15 24.04 -2.24
CA LEU A 217 12.01 22.98 -1.74
C LEU A 217 11.33 21.61 -1.93
N LEU A 218 12.13 20.61 -2.24
CA LEU A 218 11.65 19.24 -2.41
C LEU A 218 10.95 18.72 -1.14
N THR A 219 11.46 19.08 0.04
CA THR A 219 10.85 18.76 1.34
C THR A 219 9.45 19.36 1.49
N ASP A 220 9.28 20.62 1.12
CA ASP A 220 7.98 21.30 1.21
C ASP A 220 7.01 20.74 0.16
N ALA A 221 7.52 20.42 -1.03
CA ALA A 221 6.74 19.82 -2.10
C ALA A 221 6.21 18.42 -1.70
N LEU A 222 7.02 17.61 -1.03
CA LEU A 222 6.58 16.31 -0.50
C LEU A 222 5.55 16.49 0.63
N ALA A 223 5.82 17.42 1.57
CA ALA A 223 4.95 17.69 2.70
C ALA A 223 3.56 18.16 2.25
N ASN A 224 3.50 19.02 1.24
CA ASN A 224 2.26 19.56 0.67
C ASN A 224 1.72 18.74 -0.51
N SER A 225 2.38 17.64 -0.87
CA SER A 225 1.94 16.76 -1.96
C SER A 225 1.84 17.45 -3.34
N THR A 226 2.73 18.41 -3.63
CA THR A 226 2.69 19.25 -4.84
C THR A 226 2.90 18.41 -6.10
N ASN A 227 1.92 18.41 -7.00
CA ASN A 227 1.90 17.57 -8.21
C ASN A 227 2.94 18.02 -9.25
N THR A 228 3.04 19.32 -9.49
CA THR A 228 3.98 19.90 -10.45
C THR A 228 5.43 19.50 -10.15
N ILE A 229 5.80 19.52 -8.87
CA ILE A 229 7.15 19.17 -8.43
C ILE A 229 7.42 17.67 -8.59
N ALA A 230 6.44 16.81 -8.26
CA ALA A 230 6.57 15.37 -8.44
C ALA A 230 6.81 15.00 -9.91
N VAL A 231 6.07 15.61 -10.83
CA VAL A 231 6.25 15.39 -12.28
C VAL A 231 7.59 15.90 -12.76
N LYS A 232 8.02 17.12 -12.38
CA LYS A 232 9.34 17.66 -12.73
C LYS A 232 10.48 16.84 -12.17
N LEU A 233 10.31 16.30 -10.97
CA LEU A 233 11.30 15.40 -10.37
C LEU A 233 11.37 14.07 -11.12
N LEU A 234 10.22 13.51 -11.57
CA LEU A 234 10.21 12.33 -12.44
C LEU A 234 10.91 12.59 -13.78
N GLN A 235 10.69 13.78 -14.40
CA GLN A 235 11.42 14.16 -15.62
C GLN A 235 12.93 14.23 -15.39
N ALA A 236 13.37 14.78 -14.24
CA ALA A 236 14.78 14.84 -13.87
C ALA A 236 15.37 13.44 -13.55
N LEU A 237 14.58 12.56 -12.92
CA LEU A 237 14.93 11.18 -12.65
C LEU A 237 15.05 10.37 -13.94
N GLY A 238 14.07 10.48 -14.80
CA GLY A 238 13.86 9.63 -15.98
C GLY A 238 12.79 8.58 -15.73
N VAL A 239 11.83 8.50 -16.65
CA VAL A 239 10.69 7.59 -16.55
C VAL A 239 11.10 6.13 -16.40
N GLN A 240 12.08 5.68 -17.17
CA GLN A 240 12.54 4.29 -17.12
C GLN A 240 13.14 3.91 -15.76
N GLU A 241 13.90 4.81 -15.14
CA GLU A 241 14.51 4.56 -13.83
C GLU A 241 13.43 4.41 -12.74
N ALA A 242 12.35 5.21 -12.81
CA ALA A 242 11.20 5.06 -11.92
C ALA A 242 10.46 3.73 -12.14
N ILE A 243 10.27 3.31 -13.40
CA ILE A 243 9.66 2.03 -13.76
C ILE A 243 10.52 0.87 -13.25
N ASP A 244 11.83 0.93 -13.46
CA ASP A 244 12.76 -0.12 -13.02
C ASP A 244 12.66 -0.34 -11.49
N VAL A 245 12.55 0.72 -10.70
CA VAL A 245 12.33 0.62 -9.24
C VAL A 245 10.98 0.00 -8.92
N LEU A 246 9.90 0.46 -9.57
CA LEU A 246 8.56 -0.06 -9.30
C LEU A 246 8.44 -1.54 -9.67
N GLU A 247 8.93 -1.95 -10.83
CA GLU A 247 8.80 -3.33 -11.32
C GLU A 247 9.82 -4.27 -10.68
N ASN A 248 11.11 -3.90 -10.69
CA ASN A 248 12.16 -4.80 -10.23
C ASN A 248 12.27 -4.86 -8.71
N ASP A 249 12.05 -3.73 -8.02
CA ASP A 249 12.27 -3.66 -6.58
C ASP A 249 11.01 -3.94 -5.75
N TYR A 250 9.86 -3.48 -6.22
CA TYR A 250 8.60 -3.68 -5.51
C TYR A 250 7.67 -4.72 -6.16
N GLY A 251 7.96 -5.16 -7.38
CA GLY A 251 7.09 -6.09 -8.12
C GLY A 251 5.78 -5.45 -8.60
N ILE A 252 5.74 -4.11 -8.68
CA ILE A 252 4.59 -3.38 -9.19
C ILE A 252 4.63 -3.41 -10.71
N ASN A 253 3.75 -4.17 -11.34
CA ASN A 253 3.62 -4.17 -12.78
C ASN A 253 3.02 -2.85 -13.25
N VAL A 254 3.84 -1.98 -13.83
CA VAL A 254 3.42 -0.66 -14.36
C VAL A 254 2.64 -0.81 -15.66
N ASP A 255 2.81 -1.94 -16.37
CA ASP A 255 2.25 -2.20 -17.71
C ASP A 255 2.44 -1.01 -18.67
N TYR A 256 3.71 -0.68 -18.93
CA TYR A 256 4.11 0.50 -19.71
C TYR A 256 3.42 0.59 -21.07
N GLU A 257 3.17 -0.56 -21.73
CA GLU A 257 2.50 -0.60 -23.05
C GLU A 257 1.02 -0.23 -22.95
N LYS A 258 0.34 -0.57 -21.84
CA LYS A 258 -1.04 -0.14 -21.59
C LYS A 258 -1.10 1.27 -21.01
N THR A 259 -0.07 1.67 -20.27
CA THR A 259 0.11 3.04 -19.78
C THR A 259 0.36 3.99 -20.96
N LYS A 260 0.97 3.47 -22.04
CA LYS A 260 1.17 4.17 -23.32
C LYS A 260 0.07 3.81 -24.29
N ILE A 261 -1.17 4.25 -24.04
CA ILE A 261 -2.28 4.10 -24.99
C ILE A 261 -1.89 4.76 -26.31
N GLU A 262 -2.11 4.08 -27.43
CA GLU A 262 -1.81 4.60 -28.77
C GLU A 262 -2.46 5.98 -28.98
N GLY A 263 -1.67 7.05 -29.07
CA GLY A 263 -2.15 8.43 -29.17
C GLY A 263 -2.16 9.22 -27.86
N THR A 264 -1.71 8.63 -26.71
CA THR A 264 -1.57 9.36 -25.46
C THR A 264 -0.31 10.20 -25.42
N ASP A 265 -0.47 11.39 -24.88
CA ASP A 265 0.59 12.35 -24.65
C ASP A 265 1.57 11.82 -23.59
N GLU A 266 2.82 12.24 -23.65
CA GLU A 266 3.86 12.00 -22.64
C GLU A 266 3.38 12.37 -21.22
N THR A 267 2.47 13.34 -21.09
CA THR A 267 1.86 13.77 -19.83
C THR A 267 1.09 12.66 -19.10
N GLU A 268 0.45 11.72 -19.82
CA GLU A 268 -0.29 10.63 -19.20
C GLU A 268 0.66 9.63 -18.54
N VAL A 269 1.74 9.25 -19.20
CA VAL A 269 2.77 8.37 -18.63
C VAL A 269 3.39 8.99 -17.39
N LEU A 270 3.73 10.29 -17.45
CA LEU A 270 4.26 11.04 -16.31
C LEU A 270 3.25 11.08 -15.17
N GLY A 271 1.96 11.30 -15.47
CA GLY A 271 0.88 11.33 -14.49
C GLY A 271 0.70 9.98 -13.80
N ASN A 272 0.67 8.89 -14.56
CA ASN A 272 0.48 7.55 -14.00
C ASN A 272 1.58 7.18 -13.01
N ILE A 273 2.84 7.46 -13.33
CA ILE A 273 3.98 7.12 -12.46
C ILE A 273 4.15 8.11 -11.31
N ALA A 274 4.08 9.43 -11.58
CA ALA A 274 4.33 10.44 -10.56
C ALA A 274 3.14 10.71 -9.63
N LEU A 275 1.92 10.46 -10.10
CA LEU A 275 0.68 10.83 -9.38
C LEU A 275 -0.16 9.61 -8.96
N GLY A 276 0.27 8.39 -9.33
CA GLY A 276 -0.28 7.14 -8.83
C GLY A 276 -1.52 6.62 -9.55
N TYR A 277 -1.68 6.95 -10.82
CA TYR A 277 -2.72 6.36 -11.67
C TYR A 277 -2.20 5.10 -12.38
N LEU A 278 -1.54 4.21 -11.63
CA LEU A 278 -1.00 2.96 -12.15
C LEU A 278 -2.14 2.06 -12.64
N TYR A 279 -2.01 1.51 -13.86
CA TYR A 279 -3.04 0.69 -14.49
C TYR A 279 -3.52 -0.48 -13.63
N ASN A 280 -2.57 -1.20 -13.02
CA ASN A 280 -2.89 -2.36 -12.17
C ASN A 280 -3.24 -1.98 -10.72
N GLY A 281 -3.12 -0.71 -10.34
CA GLY A 281 -3.39 -0.25 -8.98
C GLY A 281 -2.51 -0.90 -7.90
N VAL A 282 -2.86 -0.64 -6.66
CA VAL A 282 -2.21 -1.19 -5.46
C VAL A 282 -3.27 -1.55 -4.42
N SER A 283 -3.02 -2.56 -3.60
CA SER A 283 -3.87 -2.91 -2.47
C SER A 283 -3.41 -2.26 -1.16
N ALA A 284 -4.24 -2.30 -0.12
CA ALA A 284 -3.85 -1.82 1.20
C ALA A 284 -2.69 -2.64 1.78
N ILE A 285 -2.68 -3.95 1.54
CA ILE A 285 -1.61 -4.85 1.96
C ILE A 285 -0.30 -4.51 1.26
N ASP A 286 -0.34 -4.34 -0.08
CA ASP A 286 0.83 -3.95 -0.87
C ASP A 286 1.40 -2.60 -0.39
N MET A 287 0.52 -1.60 -0.22
CA MET A 287 0.93 -0.24 0.17
C MET A 287 1.56 -0.22 1.56
N ALA A 288 1.07 -1.01 2.52
CA ALA A 288 1.71 -1.15 3.83
C ALA A 288 3.15 -1.69 3.67
N GLY A 289 3.35 -2.70 2.82
CA GLY A 289 4.69 -3.24 2.54
C GLY A 289 5.62 -2.22 1.88
N TYR A 290 5.14 -1.46 0.92
CA TYR A 290 5.96 -0.52 0.14
C TYR A 290 6.60 0.60 0.97
N TYR A 291 6.11 0.85 2.19
CA TYR A 291 6.67 1.85 3.09
C TYR A 291 7.71 1.29 4.08
N GLN A 292 7.91 -0.03 4.14
CA GLN A 292 8.92 -0.66 4.99
C GLN A 292 10.33 -0.06 4.80
N PRO A 293 10.82 0.19 3.55
CA PRO A 293 12.17 0.69 3.33
C PRO A 293 12.46 2.03 4.02
N PHE A 294 11.44 2.84 4.27
CA PHE A 294 11.60 4.13 4.95
C PHE A 294 11.72 3.99 6.47
N ALA A 295 11.33 2.86 7.03
CA ALA A 295 11.36 2.60 8.47
C ALA A 295 12.50 1.68 8.90
N ASN A 296 13.01 0.80 8.01
CA ASN A 296 13.96 -0.26 8.35
C ASN A 296 15.34 -0.15 7.66
N GLY A 297 15.68 1.02 7.12
CA GLY A 297 16.98 1.24 6.49
C GLY A 297 17.11 0.74 5.06
N GLY A 298 16.01 0.74 4.32
CA GLY A 298 15.99 0.50 2.87
C GLY A 298 15.68 -0.94 2.45
N MET A 299 15.17 -1.76 3.36
CA MET A 299 14.80 -3.15 3.08
C MET A 299 13.30 -3.28 2.79
N TYR A 300 12.95 -4.09 1.83
CA TYR A 300 11.57 -4.47 1.50
C TYR A 300 11.40 -5.99 1.59
N CYS A 301 10.31 -6.42 2.19
CA CYS A 301 9.85 -7.80 2.20
C CYS A 301 8.37 -7.84 1.82
N LYS A 302 8.01 -8.67 0.83
CA LYS A 302 6.59 -8.84 0.42
C LYS A 302 5.76 -9.25 1.63
N PRO A 303 4.67 -8.52 1.96
CA PRO A 303 3.82 -8.88 3.08
C PRO A 303 3.16 -10.24 2.92
N THR A 304 3.18 -11.06 3.98
CA THR A 304 2.45 -12.32 4.01
C THR A 304 1.74 -12.54 5.34
N ALA A 305 0.50 -13.04 5.26
CA ALA A 305 -0.26 -13.48 6.43
C ALA A 305 0.21 -14.84 6.96
N VAL A 306 0.86 -15.67 6.14
CA VAL A 306 1.26 -17.04 6.47
C VAL A 306 2.63 -17.03 7.13
N ASP A 307 2.74 -17.64 8.32
CA ASP A 307 4.01 -17.99 8.94
C ASP A 307 4.42 -19.43 8.61
N GLU A 308 3.50 -20.39 8.85
CA GLU A 308 3.73 -21.80 8.56
C GLU A 308 2.47 -22.48 8.00
N LEU A 309 2.66 -23.45 7.08
CA LEU A 309 1.63 -24.40 6.69
C LEU A 309 1.99 -25.78 7.26
N LEU A 310 1.02 -26.44 7.90
CA LEU A 310 1.25 -27.75 8.52
C LEU A 310 0.29 -28.80 7.97
N LYS A 311 0.78 -30.04 7.87
CA LYS A 311 -0.02 -31.20 7.63
C LYS A 311 0.11 -32.15 8.81
N ASN A 312 -0.99 -32.38 9.55
CA ASN A 312 -1.03 -33.26 10.72
C ASN A 312 0.07 -32.94 11.76
N GLY A 313 0.38 -31.66 11.95
CA GLY A 313 1.39 -31.18 12.87
C GLY A 313 2.83 -31.12 12.33
N GLU A 314 3.07 -31.60 11.12
CA GLU A 314 4.38 -31.48 10.45
C GLU A 314 4.39 -30.25 9.54
N THR A 315 5.44 -29.44 9.61
CA THR A 315 5.60 -28.25 8.76
C THR A 315 5.86 -28.68 7.31
N VAL A 316 4.99 -28.25 6.39
CA VAL A 316 5.14 -28.46 4.94
C VAL A 316 5.64 -27.22 4.22
N TYR A 317 5.48 -26.05 4.82
CA TYR A 317 6.03 -24.78 4.35
C TYR A 317 6.27 -23.84 5.53
N LYS A 318 7.33 -23.03 5.44
CA LYS A 318 7.61 -21.96 6.39
C LYS A 318 8.09 -20.72 5.64
N SER A 319 7.47 -19.57 5.92
CA SER A 319 7.82 -18.30 5.31
C SER A 319 9.26 -17.90 5.64
N GLN A 320 10.04 -17.55 4.63
CA GLN A 320 11.45 -17.19 4.77
C GLN A 320 11.65 -15.70 5.01
N TYR A 321 10.63 -14.87 4.73
CA TYR A 321 10.69 -13.39 4.85
C TYR A 321 11.93 -12.83 4.15
N GLU A 322 12.04 -13.10 2.84
CA GLU A 322 13.18 -12.67 2.05
C GLU A 322 13.19 -11.14 1.90
N GLU A 323 14.15 -10.53 2.56
CA GLU A 323 14.35 -9.09 2.48
C GLU A 323 15.22 -8.71 1.29
N LYS A 324 14.74 -7.76 0.50
CA LYS A 324 15.48 -7.16 -0.61
C LYS A 324 15.83 -5.71 -0.30
N ARG A 325 17.08 -5.32 -0.53
CA ARG A 325 17.46 -3.90 -0.44
C ARG A 325 16.94 -3.14 -1.66
N VAL A 326 16.03 -2.20 -1.41
CA VAL A 326 15.46 -1.30 -2.44
C VAL A 326 16.22 0.01 -2.49
N PHE A 327 16.57 0.56 -1.32
CA PHE A 327 17.33 1.80 -1.20
C PHE A 327 18.51 1.62 -0.26
N SER A 328 19.52 2.48 -0.41
CA SER A 328 20.61 2.60 0.56
C SER A 328 20.08 3.04 1.92
N LEU A 329 20.82 2.73 2.98
CA LEU A 329 20.50 3.21 4.33
C LEU A 329 20.42 4.75 4.36
N GLU A 330 21.28 5.42 3.61
CA GLU A 330 21.34 6.87 3.51
C GLU A 330 20.05 7.46 2.91
N THR A 331 19.59 6.90 1.81
CA THR A 331 18.32 7.31 1.17
C THR A 331 17.14 7.02 2.10
N SER A 332 17.11 5.87 2.76
CA SER A 332 16.09 5.53 3.75
C SER A 332 16.03 6.58 4.87
N VAL A 333 17.16 6.97 5.45
CA VAL A 333 17.23 7.99 6.51
C VAL A 333 16.74 9.34 6.01
N ILE A 334 17.19 9.79 4.84
CA ILE A 334 16.75 11.07 4.24
C ILE A 334 15.23 11.05 3.99
N MET A 335 14.72 9.99 3.39
CA MET A 335 13.29 9.88 3.09
C MET A 335 12.44 9.76 4.35
N ASN A 336 12.92 9.04 5.36
CA ASN A 336 12.26 8.94 6.67
C ASN A 336 12.05 10.34 7.27
N GLU A 337 13.10 11.15 7.35
CA GLU A 337 13.05 12.52 7.86
C GLU A 337 12.14 13.41 7.00
N MET A 338 12.16 13.26 5.66
CA MET A 338 11.26 14.00 4.77
C MET A 338 9.79 13.61 4.99
N LEU A 339 9.50 12.32 5.18
CA LEU A 339 8.15 11.82 5.42
C LEU A 339 7.62 12.20 6.80
N GLN A 340 8.49 12.39 7.80
CA GLN A 340 8.10 12.99 9.07
C GLN A 340 7.68 14.46 8.93
N LEU A 341 8.22 15.22 7.96
CA LEU A 341 7.76 16.60 7.69
C LEU A 341 6.32 16.64 7.18
N VAL A 342 5.87 15.60 6.43
CA VAL A 342 4.45 15.46 6.03
C VAL A 342 3.52 15.44 7.24
N ILE A 343 3.96 14.81 8.33
CA ILE A 343 3.20 14.70 9.59
C ILE A 343 3.37 15.96 10.45
N LYS A 344 4.51 16.62 10.35
CA LYS A 344 4.85 17.76 11.20
C LYS A 344 4.08 19.03 10.79
N TYR A 345 3.94 19.30 9.48
CA TYR A 345 3.32 20.51 8.96
C TYR A 345 2.69 20.35 7.57
N GLY A 346 2.59 19.11 7.07
CA GLY A 346 2.06 18.80 5.74
C GLY A 346 0.66 18.20 5.78
N THR A 347 0.30 17.55 4.68
CA THR A 347 -1.02 16.96 4.45
C THR A 347 -1.37 15.82 5.41
N GLY A 348 -0.40 15.25 6.12
CA GLY A 348 -0.57 14.15 7.07
C GLY A 348 -0.62 14.58 8.55
N GLU A 349 -0.81 15.85 8.86
CA GLU A 349 -0.74 16.37 10.24
C GLU A 349 -1.69 15.65 11.21
N GLU A 350 -2.86 15.22 10.74
CA GLU A 350 -3.85 14.49 11.53
C GLU A 350 -3.40 13.08 11.95
N ALA A 351 -2.38 12.50 11.30
CA ALA A 351 -1.78 11.23 11.69
C ALA A 351 -0.80 11.33 12.88
N ARG A 352 -0.57 12.54 13.40
CA ARG A 352 0.41 12.77 14.49
C ARG A 352 0.00 12.07 15.76
N ILE A 353 0.89 11.23 16.29
CA ILE A 353 0.76 10.55 17.59
C ILE A 353 1.75 11.17 18.57
N LYS A 354 1.26 11.56 19.75
CA LYS A 354 2.11 12.22 20.75
C LYS A 354 3.21 11.28 21.27
N GLY A 355 4.45 11.71 21.10
CA GLY A 355 5.63 10.98 21.62
C GLY A 355 6.09 9.83 20.72
N ILE A 356 5.55 9.74 19.50
CA ILE A 356 5.96 8.76 18.50
C ILE A 356 6.37 9.53 17.24
N ASP A 357 7.52 9.21 16.70
CA ASP A 357 7.96 9.73 15.42
C ASP A 357 7.27 8.94 14.29
N VAL A 358 6.24 9.53 13.71
CA VAL A 358 5.47 8.97 12.60
C VAL A 358 5.95 9.62 11.31
N GLY A 359 6.30 8.80 10.32
CA GLY A 359 6.46 9.24 8.95
C GLY A 359 5.31 8.71 8.08
N GLY A 360 5.01 9.39 6.97
CA GLY A 360 3.94 8.90 6.10
C GLY A 360 3.58 9.86 4.97
N LYS A 361 2.63 9.44 4.15
CA LYS A 361 2.15 10.21 3.00
C LYS A 361 0.65 9.99 2.79
N THR A 362 -0.06 11.08 2.53
CA THR A 362 -1.46 11.05 2.09
C THR A 362 -1.54 10.79 0.58
N GLY A 363 -2.59 10.12 0.16
CA GLY A 363 -2.99 9.97 -1.23
C GLY A 363 -4.45 10.35 -1.39
N THR A 364 -4.78 11.00 -2.49
CA THR A 364 -6.15 11.33 -2.85
C THR A 364 -6.22 11.36 -4.37
N THR A 365 -7.21 10.68 -4.94
CA THR A 365 -7.49 10.74 -6.36
C THR A 365 -8.55 11.80 -6.67
N SER A 366 -8.78 12.06 -7.95
CA SER A 366 -9.72 13.09 -8.40
C SER A 366 -11.11 12.87 -7.82
N GLY A 367 -11.72 13.92 -7.29
CA GLY A 367 -13.06 13.86 -6.69
C GLY A 367 -13.12 13.09 -5.37
N ASN A 368 -12.00 12.91 -4.65
CA ASN A 368 -11.89 12.12 -3.42
C ASN A 368 -12.40 10.67 -3.57
N ALA A 369 -12.26 10.09 -4.77
CA ALA A 369 -12.75 8.74 -5.05
C ALA A 369 -11.96 7.69 -4.25
N ASP A 370 -10.64 7.84 -4.17
CA ASP A 370 -9.75 7.02 -3.35
C ASP A 370 -8.98 7.91 -2.40
N ASN A 371 -9.03 7.60 -1.14
CA ASN A 371 -8.31 8.29 -0.08
C ASN A 371 -7.36 7.33 0.62
N TRP A 372 -6.14 7.78 0.85
CA TRP A 372 -5.08 6.98 1.41
C TRP A 372 -4.30 7.71 2.49
N PHE A 373 -3.78 6.92 3.42
CA PHE A 373 -2.63 7.28 4.23
C PHE A 373 -1.74 6.04 4.35
N ALA A 374 -0.51 6.15 3.87
CA ALA A 374 0.53 5.16 4.11
C ALA A 374 1.54 5.75 5.10
N GLY A 375 1.68 5.13 6.25
CA GLY A 375 2.50 5.61 7.35
C GLY A 375 3.33 4.53 8.00
N PHE A 376 4.29 4.94 8.81
CA PHE A 376 5.18 4.05 9.52
C PHE A 376 5.62 4.64 10.86
N THR A 377 6.02 3.75 11.74
CA THR A 377 6.69 4.00 13.01
C THR A 377 7.98 3.19 13.06
N PRO A 378 8.82 3.31 14.10
CA PRO A 378 10.01 2.44 14.23
C PRO A 378 9.70 0.93 14.35
N ASP A 379 8.45 0.52 14.55
CA ASP A 379 8.08 -0.89 14.76
C ASP A 379 7.23 -1.51 13.65
N PHE A 380 6.48 -0.71 12.88
CA PHE A 380 5.55 -1.22 11.89
C PHE A 380 5.28 -0.21 10.78
N THR A 381 4.72 -0.71 9.68
CA THR A 381 4.11 0.10 8.64
C THR A 381 2.61 -0.17 8.55
N CYS A 382 1.87 0.82 8.10
CA CYS A 382 0.42 0.73 7.97
C CYS A 382 -0.06 1.50 6.75
N ALA A 383 -1.01 0.92 6.02
CA ALA A 383 -1.79 1.63 5.03
C ALA A 383 -3.26 1.65 5.42
N VAL A 384 -3.87 2.83 5.32
CA VAL A 384 -5.30 3.06 5.48
C VAL A 384 -5.84 3.50 4.12
N TYR A 385 -6.83 2.80 3.63
CA TYR A 385 -7.62 3.15 2.47
C TYR A 385 -9.06 3.48 2.90
N HIS A 386 -9.62 4.52 2.31
CA HIS A 386 -11.03 4.87 2.44
C HIS A 386 -11.56 5.28 1.08
N SER A 387 -12.64 4.65 0.62
CA SER A 387 -13.31 5.05 -0.62
C SER A 387 -13.89 6.46 -0.49
N PHE A 388 -14.57 6.93 -1.51
CA PHE A 388 -15.14 8.28 -1.60
C PHE A 388 -15.59 8.87 -0.24
N SER A 389 -15.21 10.12 0.02
CA SER A 389 -15.61 10.90 1.19
C SER A 389 -15.88 12.36 0.81
N GLU A 390 -17.05 12.87 1.20
CA GLU A 390 -17.40 14.30 1.07
C GLU A 390 -16.56 15.18 2.01
N ASP A 391 -16.18 14.64 3.17
CA ASP A 391 -15.41 15.35 4.20
C ASP A 391 -13.88 15.37 3.91
N GLY A 392 -13.46 14.86 2.75
CA GLY A 392 -12.07 14.78 2.34
C GLY A 392 -11.34 13.54 2.90
N ASN A 393 -10.01 13.55 2.86
CA ASN A 393 -9.20 12.41 3.25
C ASN A 393 -9.10 12.26 4.78
N GLN A 394 -9.86 11.32 5.34
CA GLN A 394 -9.88 11.00 6.78
C GLN A 394 -8.85 9.93 7.19
N CYS A 395 -8.13 9.32 6.23
CA CYS A 395 -7.21 8.23 6.53
C CYS A 395 -6.09 8.57 7.54
N PRO A 396 -5.51 9.79 7.57
CA PRO A 396 -4.55 10.16 8.60
C PRO A 396 -5.12 10.11 10.02
N GLU A 397 -6.37 10.56 10.21
CA GLU A 397 -7.03 10.52 11.50
C GLU A 397 -7.40 9.09 11.91
N ILE A 398 -7.84 8.25 10.96
CA ILE A 398 -8.08 6.82 11.19
C ILE A 398 -6.79 6.15 11.68
N PHE A 399 -5.66 6.39 11.02
CA PHE A 399 -4.34 5.90 11.45
C PHE A 399 -4.03 6.31 12.90
N LYS A 400 -4.13 7.60 13.22
CA LYS A 400 -3.90 8.10 14.58
C LYS A 400 -4.78 7.38 15.60
N ASN A 401 -6.08 7.30 15.36
CA ASN A 401 -7.03 6.67 16.27
C ASN A 401 -6.75 5.18 16.49
N ALA A 402 -6.28 4.48 15.45
CA ALA A 402 -5.87 3.09 15.53
C ALA A 402 -4.65 2.89 16.45
N PHE A 403 -3.67 3.80 16.38
CA PHE A 403 -2.37 3.58 17.00
C PHE A 403 -2.00 4.54 18.12
N GLU A 404 -2.84 5.49 18.51
CA GLU A 404 -2.52 6.47 19.57
C GLU A 404 -2.25 5.84 20.95
N LYS A 405 -2.68 4.59 21.17
CA LYS A 405 -2.48 3.83 22.43
C LYS A 405 -1.45 2.74 22.32
N THR A 406 -0.96 2.47 21.12
CA THR A 406 0.01 1.41 20.86
C THR A 406 1.33 1.71 21.55
N LYS A 407 1.89 0.69 22.19
CA LYS A 407 3.23 0.78 22.77
C LYS A 407 4.26 0.47 21.70
N ILE A 408 4.95 1.50 21.22
CA ILE A 408 6.09 1.36 20.32
C ILE A 408 7.27 0.79 21.12
N LYS A 409 7.83 -0.32 20.64
CA LYS A 409 8.94 -1.04 21.30
C LYS A 409 10.28 -0.37 20.99
N ASN A 410 10.51 -0.08 19.70
CA ASN A 410 11.67 0.67 19.23
C ASN A 410 11.28 2.15 19.16
N GLN A 411 12.10 3.03 19.68
CA GLN A 411 11.83 4.47 19.65
C GLN A 411 12.70 5.21 18.64
N GLU A 412 13.62 4.51 17.99
CA GLU A 412 14.61 5.08 17.09
C GLU A 412 14.58 4.34 15.74
N TYR A 413 14.64 5.12 14.68
CA TYR A 413 14.85 4.61 13.33
C TYR A 413 16.32 4.27 13.08
N PRO A 414 16.64 3.46 12.05
CA PRO A 414 18.02 3.24 11.66
C PRO A 414 18.74 4.53 11.33
N GLU A 415 19.97 4.68 11.81
CA GLU A 415 20.85 5.82 11.55
C GLU A 415 22.01 5.42 10.64
N SER A 416 22.58 6.40 9.91
CA SER A 416 23.81 6.21 9.13
C SER A 416 24.87 7.23 9.52
N ASN A 417 26.08 6.76 9.75
CA ASN A 417 27.25 7.61 9.98
C ASN A 417 27.73 8.34 8.70
N LYS A 418 27.14 8.02 7.56
CA LYS A 418 27.36 8.70 6.29
C LYS A 418 26.35 9.82 6.04
N ILE A 419 25.47 10.11 6.99
CA ILE A 419 24.57 11.26 6.93
C ILE A 419 25.15 12.40 7.74
N VAL A 420 25.19 13.57 7.13
CA VAL A 420 25.58 14.83 7.77
C VAL A 420 24.44 15.82 7.75
N ARG A 421 24.35 16.65 8.77
CA ARG A 421 23.36 17.76 8.84
C ARG A 421 24.07 19.06 8.51
N GLU A 422 23.73 19.65 7.36
CA GLU A 422 24.28 20.88 6.87
C GLU A 422 23.23 21.98 6.78
N PHE A 423 23.68 23.23 6.93
CA PHE A 423 22.79 24.36 6.70
C PHE A 423 22.66 24.67 5.21
N TYR A 424 21.44 24.81 4.74
CA TYR A 424 21.13 25.25 3.38
C TYR A 424 20.36 26.58 3.38
N CYS A 425 20.46 27.31 2.28
CA CYS A 425 19.71 28.54 2.02
C CYS A 425 18.28 28.20 1.58
N GLU A 426 17.29 28.63 2.33
CA GLU A 426 15.87 28.34 2.04
C GLU A 426 15.38 28.90 0.71
N ARG A 427 16.06 29.93 0.18
CA ARG A 427 15.69 30.54 -1.12
C ARG A 427 16.22 29.77 -2.32
N SER A 428 17.40 29.21 -2.23
CA SER A 428 18.09 28.61 -3.39
C SER A 428 18.29 27.11 -3.28
N GLY A 429 18.01 26.51 -2.12
CA GLY A 429 18.31 25.10 -1.84
C GLY A 429 19.79 24.76 -1.78
N LEU A 430 20.68 25.69 -2.08
CA LEU A 430 22.14 25.50 -2.00
C LEU A 430 22.63 25.52 -0.56
N LEU A 431 23.81 24.97 -0.26
CA LEU A 431 24.40 25.09 1.06
C LEU A 431 24.53 26.57 1.45
N ARG A 432 24.38 26.84 2.74
CA ARG A 432 24.41 28.20 3.27
C ARG A 432 25.68 28.94 2.88
N GLY A 433 25.52 30.08 2.23
CA GLY A 433 26.58 31.09 2.00
C GLY A 433 26.65 32.11 3.13
N ASN A 434 27.67 32.98 3.09
CA ASN A 434 27.94 33.97 4.15
C ASN A 434 26.79 34.97 4.34
N ASN A 435 26.09 35.34 3.27
CA ASN A 435 25.03 36.35 3.27
C ASN A 435 23.61 35.77 3.41
N CYS A 436 23.46 34.47 3.59
CA CYS A 436 22.14 33.83 3.73
C CYS A 436 21.53 34.18 5.10
N VAL A 437 20.46 34.96 5.09
CA VAL A 437 19.67 35.32 6.28
C VAL A 437 18.74 34.16 6.71
N PHE A 438 18.09 33.54 5.72
CA PHE A 438 17.17 32.41 5.95
C PHE A 438 17.87 31.09 5.60
N SER A 439 18.02 30.25 6.60
CA SER A 439 18.67 28.95 6.43
C SER A 439 18.14 27.92 7.43
N SER A 440 17.91 26.72 6.94
CA SER A 440 17.51 25.56 7.73
C SER A 440 18.53 24.43 7.63
N ARG A 441 18.42 23.43 8.49
CA ARG A 441 19.27 22.23 8.45
C ARG A 441 18.62 21.17 7.59
N GLY A 442 19.43 20.53 6.76
CA GLY A 442 19.04 19.39 5.93
C GLY A 442 19.95 18.17 6.15
N TYR A 443 19.54 17.04 5.64
CA TYR A 443 20.23 15.77 5.70
C TYR A 443 20.89 15.47 4.37
N TYR A 444 22.17 15.18 4.35
CA TYR A 444 22.95 14.96 3.15
C TYR A 444 23.92 13.80 3.31
N THR A 445 24.19 13.09 2.22
CA THR A 445 25.19 12.04 2.25
C THR A 445 26.59 12.62 2.27
N VAL A 446 27.47 12.06 3.10
CA VAL A 446 28.89 12.45 3.18
C VAL A 446 29.53 12.35 1.80
N GLY A 447 30.22 13.43 1.39
CA GLY A 447 30.88 13.51 0.09
C GLY A 447 29.99 14.00 -1.06
N GLN A 448 28.69 14.25 -0.82
CA GLN A 448 27.82 14.89 -1.79
C GLN A 448 28.32 16.31 -2.09
N GLN A 449 28.65 16.56 -3.33
CA GLN A 449 29.15 17.89 -3.74
C GLN A 449 28.00 18.84 -4.00
N LEU A 450 27.77 19.76 -3.07
CA LEU A 450 26.73 20.78 -3.18
C LEU A 450 27.37 22.17 -3.25
N ALA A 451 26.87 22.99 -4.17
CA ALA A 451 27.31 24.37 -4.29
C ALA A 451 26.85 25.21 -3.07
N ARG A 452 27.64 26.23 -2.71
CA ARG A 452 27.24 27.22 -1.69
C ARG A 452 26.49 28.36 -2.35
N CYS A 453 25.50 28.88 -1.64
CA CYS A 453 24.68 29.99 -2.11
C CYS A 453 25.50 31.28 -2.25
N ASP A 454 25.50 31.83 -3.46
CA ASP A 454 26.03 33.14 -3.82
C ASP A 454 24.92 34.10 -4.23
N LYS A 455 23.67 33.65 -4.23
CA LYS A 455 22.48 34.43 -4.67
C LYS A 455 21.94 35.39 -3.61
N CYS A 456 22.33 35.25 -2.34
CA CYS A 456 21.92 36.14 -1.27
C CYS A 456 22.91 37.28 -1.12
N GLN A 457 22.42 38.50 -1.31
CA GLN A 457 23.19 39.77 -1.17
C GLN A 457 22.95 40.39 0.20
#